data_3bce5dfe6c67d6106877779171c7962e
#
_entry.id   3bce5dfe6c67d6106877779171c7962e
#
_cell.length_a   1.000
_cell.length_b   1.000
_cell.length_c   1.000
_cell.angle_alpha   90.00
_cell.angle_beta   90.00
_cell.angle_gamma   90.00
#
_symmetry.space_group_name_H-M   'P 1'
#
loop_
_entity.id
_entity.type
_entity.pdbx_description
1 polymer ?
#
loop_
_entity_poly.entity_id
_entity_poly.type
_entity_poly.pdbx_seq_one_letter_code
_entity_poly.pdbx_strand_id
1 'polypeptide(L)' 'MEIFERIRYARDQALYAERTERERLAEADNADLQQAASVRLATRQAVREALDDILDEESDPS' A
#
# COMPACT_ATOMS: atom_id res chain seq x y z
N MET A 1 18.76 -12.22 2.35
CA MET A 1 17.65 -11.56 3.05
C MET A 1 16.58 -12.59 3.38
N GLU A 2 16.18 -12.62 4.62
CA GLU A 2 15.17 -13.55 5.11
C GLU A 2 13.79 -13.17 4.55
N ILE A 3 12.87 -14.16 4.42
CA ILE A 3 11.59 -13.97 3.74
C ILE A 3 10.73 -12.87 4.40
N PHE A 4 10.65 -12.83 5.73
CA PHE A 4 9.83 -11.83 6.41
C PHE A 4 10.43 -10.43 6.33
N GLU A 5 11.75 -10.32 6.20
CA GLU A 5 12.39 -9.04 5.91
C GLU A 5 12.01 -8.53 4.54
N ARG A 6 11.93 -9.43 3.54
CA ARG A 6 11.48 -9.09 2.20
C ARG A 6 10.02 -8.63 2.20
N ILE A 7 9.18 -9.28 2.98
CA ILE A 7 7.78 -8.93 3.09
C ILE A 7 7.64 -7.55 3.75
N ARG A 8 8.40 -7.27 4.81
CA ARG A 8 8.41 -5.95 5.44
C ARG A 8 8.86 -4.87 4.47
N TYR A 9 9.90 -5.15 3.69
CA TYR A 9 10.37 -4.21 2.68
C TYR A 9 9.27 -3.94 1.65
N ALA A 10 8.62 -4.99 1.15
CA ALA A 10 7.53 -4.85 0.17
C ALA A 10 6.35 -4.07 0.78
N ARG A 11 6.00 -4.33 2.05
CA ARG A 11 4.96 -3.60 2.75
C ARG A 11 5.30 -2.11 2.86
N ASP A 12 6.54 -1.79 3.20
CA ASP A 12 6.98 -0.41 3.34
C ASP A 12 6.95 0.32 1.99
N GLN A 13 7.32 -0.37 0.90
CA GLN A 13 7.22 0.19 -0.45
C GLN A 13 5.76 0.42 -0.84
N ALA A 14 4.87 -0.51 -0.52
CA ALA A 14 3.44 -0.37 -0.79
C ALA A 14 2.84 0.80 0.01
N LEU A 15 3.24 0.97 1.26
CA LEU A 15 2.80 2.09 2.09
C LEU A 15 3.26 3.44 1.52
N TYR A 16 4.50 3.51 1.07
CA TYR A 16 5.01 4.71 0.42
C TYR A 16 4.21 5.03 -0.86
N ALA A 17 3.96 4.02 -1.69
CA ALA A 17 3.18 4.18 -2.91
C ALA A 17 1.74 4.64 -2.61
N GLU A 18 1.14 4.09 -1.54
CA GLU A 18 -0.19 4.51 -1.08
C GLU A 18 -0.21 5.99 -0.71
N ARG A 19 0.80 6.46 0.03
CA ARG A 19 0.92 7.87 0.40
C ARG A 19 1.08 8.77 -0.82
N THR A 20 1.89 8.33 -1.79
CA THR A 20 2.10 9.08 -3.03
C THR A 20 0.79 9.21 -3.81
N GLU A 21 -0.01 8.14 -3.90
CA GLU A 21 -1.29 8.20 -4.59
C GLU A 21 -2.30 9.10 -3.84
N ARG A 22 -2.26 9.11 -2.49
CA ARG A 22 -3.09 10.06 -1.72
C ARG A 22 -2.76 11.50 -2.05
N GLU A 23 -1.46 11.82 -2.16
CA GLU A 23 -1.02 13.16 -2.52
C GLU A 23 -1.49 13.52 -3.93
N ARG A 24 -1.37 12.60 -4.88
CA ARG A 24 -1.86 12.80 -6.25
C ARG A 24 -3.35 13.03 -6.29
N LEU A 25 -4.12 12.28 -5.48
CA LEU A 25 -5.56 12.46 -5.39
C LEU A 25 -5.91 13.85 -4.86
N ALA A 26 -5.21 14.31 -3.83
CA ALA A 26 -5.43 15.63 -3.23
C ALA A 26 -5.11 16.76 -4.21
N GLU A 27 -4.13 16.54 -5.10
CA GLU A 27 -3.69 17.55 -6.08
C GLU A 27 -4.46 17.46 -7.40
N ALA A 28 -5.24 16.40 -7.63
CA ALA A 28 -5.96 16.20 -8.88
C ALA A 28 -7.02 17.28 -9.07
N ASP A 29 -7.02 17.93 -10.23
CA ASP A 29 -7.87 19.06 -10.53
C ASP A 29 -9.00 18.76 -11.52
N ASN A 30 -9.16 17.47 -11.89
CA ASN A 30 -10.29 17.05 -12.73
C ASN A 30 -10.71 15.62 -12.35
N ALA A 31 -11.93 15.24 -12.79
CA ALA A 31 -12.57 13.99 -12.40
C ALA A 31 -11.77 12.76 -12.90
N ASP A 32 -11.21 12.83 -14.10
CA ASP A 32 -10.47 11.70 -14.67
C ASP A 32 -9.20 11.41 -13.86
N LEU A 33 -8.47 12.45 -13.49
CA LEU A 33 -7.26 12.31 -12.65
C LEU A 33 -7.63 11.83 -11.24
N GLN A 34 -8.72 12.34 -10.69
CA GLN A 34 -9.20 11.90 -9.37
C GLN A 34 -9.57 10.43 -9.37
N GLN A 35 -10.28 9.97 -10.41
CA GLN A 35 -10.67 8.57 -10.52
C GLN A 35 -9.43 7.67 -10.69
N ALA A 36 -8.49 8.04 -11.56
CA ALA A 36 -7.28 7.28 -11.76
C ALA A 36 -6.45 7.15 -10.48
N ALA A 37 -6.31 8.24 -9.74
CA ALA A 37 -5.59 8.23 -8.46
C ALA A 37 -6.32 7.39 -7.42
N SER A 38 -7.67 7.46 -7.37
CA SER A 38 -8.46 6.65 -6.45
C SER A 38 -8.31 5.16 -6.69
N VAL A 39 -8.29 4.74 -7.96
CA VAL A 39 -8.10 3.33 -8.32
C VAL A 39 -6.69 2.87 -7.91
N ARG A 40 -5.67 3.67 -8.21
CA ARG A 40 -4.31 3.33 -7.82
C ARG A 40 -4.15 3.28 -6.30
N LEU A 41 -4.76 4.23 -5.58
CA LEU A 41 -4.74 4.24 -4.12
C LEU A 41 -5.36 2.97 -3.55
N ALA A 42 -6.53 2.57 -4.05
CA ALA A 42 -7.21 1.36 -3.60
C ALA A 42 -6.35 0.11 -3.85
N THR A 43 -5.69 0.04 -5.02
CA THR A 43 -4.81 -1.07 -5.36
C THR A 43 -3.60 -1.14 -4.42
N ARG A 44 -2.95 0.00 -4.17
CA ARG A 44 -1.79 0.05 -3.27
C ARG A 44 -2.18 -0.29 -1.84
N GLN A 45 -3.33 0.20 -1.40
CA GLN A 45 -3.87 -0.10 -0.07
C GLN A 45 -4.14 -1.60 0.09
N ALA A 46 -4.77 -2.23 -0.90
CA ALA A 46 -5.05 -3.67 -0.85
C ALA A 46 -3.76 -4.50 -0.76
N VAL A 47 -2.73 -4.13 -1.52
CA VAL A 47 -1.43 -4.81 -1.45
C VAL A 47 -0.80 -4.62 -0.07
N ARG A 48 -0.80 -3.40 0.46
CA ARG A 48 -0.24 -3.13 1.79
C ARG A 48 -0.98 -3.92 2.87
N GLU A 49 -2.31 -3.94 2.82
CA GLU A 49 -3.12 -4.69 3.79
C GLU A 49 -2.84 -6.19 3.74
N ALA A 50 -2.70 -6.76 2.54
CA ALA A 50 -2.38 -8.17 2.39
C ALA A 50 -1.01 -8.50 3.00
N LEU A 51 -0.02 -7.64 2.81
CA LEU A 51 1.31 -7.83 3.38
C LEU A 51 1.30 -7.64 4.90
N ASP A 52 0.52 -6.67 5.40
CA ASP A 52 0.33 -6.48 6.84
C ASP A 52 -0.28 -7.73 7.48
N ASP A 53 -1.26 -8.35 6.84
CA ASP A 53 -1.88 -9.58 7.35
C ASP A 53 -0.87 -10.72 7.49
N ILE A 54 0.02 -10.87 6.51
CA ILE A 54 1.08 -11.88 6.58
C ILE A 54 2.04 -11.58 7.74
N LEU A 55 2.42 -10.32 7.92
CA LEU A 55 3.31 -9.92 9.01
C LEU A 55 2.65 -10.07 10.38
N ASP A 56 1.35 -9.83 10.47
CA ASP A 56 0.59 -10.02 11.70
C ASP A 56 0.54 -11.50 12.08
N GLU A 57 0.40 -12.41 11.12
CA GLU A 57 0.46 -13.85 11.36
C GLU A 57 1.82 -14.28 11.88
N GLU A 58 2.91 -13.71 11.36
CA GLU A 58 4.25 -13.96 11.88
C GLU A 58 4.40 -13.50 13.32
N SER A 59 3.79 -12.36 13.67
CA SER A 59 3.90 -11.76 14.99
C SER A 59 3.02 -12.44 16.03
N ASP A 60 2.00 -13.20 15.62
CA ASP A 60 1.07 -13.89 16.51
C ASP A 60 1.53 -15.31 16.76
N PRO A 61 1.95 -15.62 17.99
CA PRO A 61 2.49 -16.95 18.31
C PRO A 61 1.42 -18.02 18.49
N SER A 62 0.16 -17.70 18.43
CA SER A 62 -0.91 -18.65 18.67
C SER A 62 -1.05 -19.74 17.62
#